data_0afb2d63d83b966e977e857ff7e7f8fc
#
_entry.id   0afb2d63d83b966e977e857ff7e7f8fc
#
_cell.length_a   1.000
_cell.length_b   1.000
_cell.length_c   1.000
_cell.angle_alpha   90.00
_cell.angle_beta   90.00
_cell.angle_gamma   90.00
#
_symmetry.space_group_name_H-M   'P 1'
#
loop_
_entity.id
_entity.type
_entity.pdbx_description
1 polymer ?
#
loop_
_entity_poly.entity_id
_entity_poly.type
_entity_poly.pdbx_seq_one_letter_code
_entity_poly.pdbx_strand_id
1 'polypeptide(L)'
;MKGSKLFKNVRLKGQKELVSILVEDGIFKKIAADIPQEKTVGCEEVDLNGQLVVPPYVDPHLHLDYVFTASLGEENGSGTLFEGIQRWSESKGNMTVEQMKERIYSGIKKEMLYGVQAIRTHIDVTDPTFTGLKAALEVRDEVKDLLDLQIVAFPQEGMYAYKDGDKLVEEGLKMGADCVGAIPHFELAREFGEKSIHKTIELAVKYNKLIDVHCDETDDTQSRFLELLNALALMEGIGTRTTASHTCSFGSADNSYAFRMMKLFKKSGINFISCPTENVYLEGRQDTYPKRRGITRVKELYDNGINVCFAQDSMSDPWYPLGNGDMMMILDHGIHLAQMMSPEEITNVLDLVTTNGACLLYTSPSPRDQRGSR
;
A
#
# COMPACT_ATOMS: atom_id res chain seq x y z
N MET A 1 0.81 19.89 17.96
CA MET A 1 0.02 20.27 19.16
C MET A 1 0.99 20.30 20.34
N LYS A 2 1.25 21.46 20.89
CA LYS A 2 2.01 21.59 22.15
C LYS A 2 1.00 21.44 23.29
N GLY A 3 1.16 20.45 24.14
CA GLY A 3 0.34 20.22 25.32
C GLY A 3 0.40 18.77 25.78
N SER A 4 0.04 18.56 27.04
CA SER A 4 0.01 17.21 27.63
C SER A 4 -1.42 16.71 27.66
N LYS A 5 -1.63 15.44 27.27
CA LYS A 5 -2.91 14.76 27.32
C LYS A 5 -2.80 13.45 28.10
N LEU A 6 -3.80 13.20 28.93
CA LEU A 6 -3.95 11.93 29.63
C LEU A 6 -5.20 11.21 29.11
N PHE A 7 -4.98 10.11 28.38
CA PHE A 7 -6.06 9.21 27.99
C PHE A 7 -6.26 8.17 29.07
N LYS A 8 -7.49 8.07 29.63
CA LYS A 8 -7.89 7.12 30.67
C LYS A 8 -8.77 6.02 30.11
N ASN A 9 -8.82 4.90 30.83
CA ASN A 9 -9.68 3.76 30.51
C ASN A 9 -9.48 3.25 29.08
N VAL A 10 -8.22 3.19 28.64
CA VAL A 10 -7.82 2.75 27.30
C VAL A 10 -7.74 1.23 27.26
N ARG A 11 -8.41 0.61 26.28
CA ARG A 11 -8.20 -0.80 25.95
C ARG A 11 -7.10 -0.91 24.88
N LEU A 12 -6.08 -1.70 25.15
CA LEU A 12 -5.06 -2.04 24.16
C LEU A 12 -5.26 -3.46 23.63
N LYS A 13 -4.91 -3.69 22.36
CA LYS A 13 -4.96 -5.01 21.73
C LYS A 13 -4.16 -6.03 22.57
N GLY A 14 -4.77 -7.19 22.81
CA GLY A 14 -4.14 -8.29 23.57
C GLY A 14 -4.05 -8.07 25.08
N GLN A 15 -4.51 -6.94 25.63
CA GLN A 15 -4.55 -6.69 27.07
C GLN A 15 -5.98 -6.80 27.61
N LYS A 16 -6.12 -7.48 28.78
CA LYS A 16 -7.43 -7.62 29.46
C LYS A 16 -7.77 -6.39 30.29
N GLU A 17 -6.80 -5.78 30.91
CA GLU A 17 -6.96 -4.63 31.79
C GLU A 17 -6.90 -3.32 31.02
N LEU A 18 -7.64 -2.33 31.50
CA LEU A 18 -7.59 -0.98 30.98
C LEU A 18 -6.33 -0.27 31.46
N VAL A 19 -5.78 0.60 30.64
CA VAL A 19 -4.58 1.39 30.97
C VAL A 19 -4.85 2.88 30.77
N SER A 20 -3.96 3.70 31.29
CA SER A 20 -3.87 5.13 30.99
C SER A 20 -2.64 5.39 30.13
N ILE A 21 -2.74 6.37 29.21
CA ILE A 21 -1.66 6.80 28.32
C ILE A 21 -1.42 8.29 28.51
N LEU A 22 -0.21 8.64 28.97
CA LEU A 22 0.24 10.03 29.06
C LEU A 22 1.01 10.39 27.78
N VAL A 23 0.56 11.43 27.11
CA VAL A 23 1.20 12.02 25.91
C VAL A 23 1.66 13.43 26.24
N GLU A 24 2.91 13.75 25.96
CA GLU A 24 3.46 15.11 26.07
C GLU A 24 4.15 15.48 24.75
N ASP A 25 3.77 16.62 24.21
CA ASP A 25 4.29 17.13 22.92
C ASP A 25 4.27 16.10 21.78
N GLY A 26 3.20 15.28 21.73
CA GLY A 26 3.02 14.24 20.73
C GLY A 26 3.77 12.93 20.98
N ILE A 27 4.45 12.80 22.13
CA ILE A 27 5.25 11.61 22.48
C ILE A 27 4.60 10.83 23.64
N PHE A 28 4.48 9.51 23.50
CA PHE A 28 4.07 8.65 24.60
C PHE A 28 5.11 8.66 25.72
N LYS A 29 4.76 9.25 26.87
CA LYS A 29 5.64 9.33 28.04
C LYS A 29 5.45 8.14 28.98
N LYS A 30 4.21 7.69 29.13
CA LYS A 30 3.90 6.56 30.00
C LYS A 30 2.63 5.85 29.57
N ILE A 31 2.66 4.52 29.63
CA ILE A 31 1.49 3.65 29.51
C ILE A 31 1.50 2.74 30.71
N ALA A 32 0.45 2.82 31.55
CA ALA A 32 0.35 2.03 32.79
C ALA A 32 -1.11 1.90 33.22
N ALA A 33 -1.42 0.91 34.07
CA ALA A 33 -2.77 0.75 34.61
C ALA A 33 -3.19 2.01 35.40
N ASP A 34 -2.26 2.65 36.10
CA ASP A 34 -2.47 3.94 36.75
C ASP A 34 -1.26 4.86 36.54
N ILE A 35 -1.53 6.15 36.39
CA ILE A 35 -0.49 7.19 36.31
C ILE A 35 -0.73 8.18 37.47
N PRO A 36 0.26 8.34 38.40
CA PRO A 36 0.10 9.22 39.54
C PRO A 36 -0.30 10.64 39.16
N GLN A 37 -1.22 11.22 39.93
CA GLN A 37 -1.77 12.54 39.68
C GLN A 37 -0.71 13.66 39.61
N GLU A 38 0.40 13.51 40.35
CA GLU A 38 1.54 14.44 40.32
C GLU A 38 2.16 14.60 38.92
N LYS A 39 2.04 13.55 38.07
CA LYS A 39 2.55 13.54 36.67
C LYS A 39 1.54 14.02 35.65
N THR A 40 0.30 14.26 36.05
CA THR A 40 -0.79 14.61 35.15
C THR A 40 -1.37 16.01 35.44
N VAL A 41 -0.76 16.75 36.34
CA VAL A 41 -1.17 18.15 36.66
C VAL A 41 -1.07 19.01 35.39
N GLY A 42 -2.19 19.60 34.99
CA GLY A 42 -2.27 20.45 33.82
C GLY A 42 -2.45 19.71 32.48
N CYS A 43 -2.60 18.39 32.50
CA CYS A 43 -2.95 17.62 31.32
C CYS A 43 -4.44 17.78 30.96
N GLU A 44 -4.74 17.83 29.68
CA GLU A 44 -6.11 17.60 29.19
C GLU A 44 -6.46 16.11 29.39
N GLU A 45 -7.51 15.84 30.19
CA GLU A 45 -7.96 14.45 30.41
C GLU A 45 -9.04 14.05 29.42
N VAL A 46 -8.87 12.87 28.83
CA VAL A 46 -9.82 12.23 27.90
C VAL A 46 -10.13 10.82 28.38
N ASP A 47 -11.36 10.59 28.81
CA ASP A 47 -11.80 9.23 29.18
C ASP A 47 -12.31 8.49 27.94
N LEU A 48 -11.66 7.37 27.60
CA LEU A 48 -12.04 6.53 26.45
C LEU A 48 -13.06 5.45 26.78
N ASN A 49 -13.51 5.35 28.04
CA ASN A 49 -14.60 4.44 28.45
C ASN A 49 -14.40 2.96 27.99
N GLY A 50 -13.16 2.49 27.98
CA GLY A 50 -12.82 1.15 27.53
C GLY A 50 -12.78 0.95 26.02
N GLN A 51 -12.78 2.04 25.23
CA GLN A 51 -12.59 1.95 23.78
C GLN A 51 -11.22 1.39 23.43
N LEU A 52 -11.18 0.61 22.35
CA LEU A 52 -9.94 0.07 21.81
C LEU A 52 -9.13 1.16 21.13
N VAL A 53 -7.86 1.29 21.53
CA VAL A 53 -6.89 2.14 20.84
C VAL A 53 -5.95 1.24 20.05
N VAL A 54 -5.79 1.55 18.79
CA VAL A 54 -4.93 0.83 17.83
C VAL A 54 -3.90 1.78 17.24
N PRO A 55 -2.82 1.29 16.62
CA PRO A 55 -1.96 2.11 15.77
C PRO A 55 -2.79 2.78 14.67
N PRO A 56 -2.34 3.92 14.11
CA PRO A 56 -3.03 4.55 13.00
C PRO A 56 -3.12 3.60 11.80
N TYR A 57 -4.16 3.78 10.98
CA TYR A 57 -4.24 3.07 9.73
C TYR A 57 -3.14 3.52 8.78
N VAL A 58 -2.70 2.57 7.96
CA VAL A 58 -1.70 2.77 6.91
C VAL A 58 -2.32 2.29 5.60
N ASP A 59 -2.36 3.15 4.60
CA ASP A 59 -2.67 2.72 3.24
C ASP A 59 -1.37 2.61 2.43
N PRO A 60 -0.87 1.38 2.25
CA PRO A 60 0.44 1.16 1.64
C PRO A 60 0.41 1.12 0.11
N HIS A 61 -0.79 1.28 -0.53
CA HIS A 61 -0.94 1.22 -1.97
C HIS A 61 -2.17 2.02 -2.43
N LEU A 62 -1.92 3.18 -3.00
CA LEU A 62 -2.93 4.10 -3.50
C LEU A 62 -2.36 4.88 -4.69
N HIS A 63 -3.24 5.40 -5.56
CA HIS A 63 -2.88 6.23 -6.70
C HIS A 63 -3.51 7.61 -6.59
N LEU A 64 -2.87 8.52 -5.84
CA LEU A 64 -3.42 9.86 -5.57
C LEU A 64 -3.49 10.77 -6.79
N ASP A 65 -2.75 10.49 -7.85
CA ASP A 65 -2.76 11.27 -9.10
C ASP A 65 -4.06 11.06 -9.90
N TYR A 66 -4.72 9.92 -9.78
CA TYR A 66 -5.97 9.69 -10.50
C TYR A 66 -7.22 9.43 -9.63
N VAL A 67 -7.15 9.61 -8.30
CA VAL A 67 -8.36 9.55 -7.47
C VAL A 67 -9.44 10.52 -7.98
N PHE A 68 -10.71 10.12 -7.91
CA PHE A 68 -11.88 10.88 -8.33
C PHE A 68 -11.88 11.26 -9.82
N THR A 69 -11.31 10.41 -10.67
CA THR A 69 -11.30 10.60 -12.14
C THR A 69 -12.27 9.71 -12.90
N ALA A 70 -13.05 8.86 -12.22
CA ALA A 70 -13.99 7.94 -12.87
C ALA A 70 -14.96 8.62 -13.86
N SER A 71 -15.31 9.89 -13.63
CA SER A 71 -16.18 10.67 -14.49
C SER A 71 -15.45 11.62 -15.43
N LEU A 72 -14.12 11.55 -15.53
CA LEU A 72 -13.34 12.37 -16.46
C LEU A 72 -13.11 11.59 -17.77
N GLY A 73 -13.76 12.05 -18.85
CA GLY A 73 -13.68 11.40 -20.14
C GLY A 73 -14.63 10.22 -20.28
N GLU A 74 -14.23 9.19 -21.03
CA GLU A 74 -15.03 7.98 -21.23
C GLU A 74 -14.84 7.01 -20.05
N GLU A 75 -15.93 6.36 -19.63
CA GLU A 75 -15.92 5.38 -18.53
C GLU A 75 -15.31 4.04 -18.99
N ASN A 76 -14.79 3.27 -18.02
CA ASN A 76 -14.35 1.90 -18.24
C ASN A 76 -15.58 0.97 -18.32
N GLY A 77 -16.04 0.70 -19.53
CA GLY A 77 -17.24 -0.11 -19.77
C GLY A 77 -17.02 -1.61 -19.61
N SER A 78 -15.81 -2.11 -19.83
CA SER A 78 -15.48 -3.54 -19.67
C SER A 78 -15.18 -3.94 -18.23
N GLY A 79 -14.81 -2.98 -17.38
CA GLY A 79 -14.33 -3.21 -16.03
C GLY A 79 -13.00 -3.98 -16.00
N THR A 80 -12.16 -3.84 -17.02
CA THR A 80 -10.85 -4.49 -17.09
C THR A 80 -9.72 -3.54 -16.72
N LEU A 81 -8.63 -4.10 -16.19
CA LEU A 81 -7.39 -3.37 -15.92
C LEU A 81 -6.92 -2.58 -17.16
N PHE A 82 -6.88 -3.21 -18.33
CA PHE A 82 -6.36 -2.63 -19.56
C PHE A 82 -7.17 -1.43 -20.04
N GLU A 83 -8.52 -1.49 -19.97
CA GLU A 83 -9.35 -0.34 -20.32
C GLU A 83 -9.16 0.80 -19.32
N GLY A 84 -9.01 0.51 -18.02
CA GLY A 84 -8.68 1.51 -17.01
C GLY A 84 -7.39 2.27 -17.36
N ILE A 85 -6.33 1.56 -17.72
CA ILE A 85 -5.05 2.15 -18.15
C ILE A 85 -5.26 3.04 -19.40
N GLN A 86 -6.05 2.59 -20.37
CA GLN A 86 -6.36 3.37 -21.56
C GLN A 86 -7.09 4.68 -21.22
N ARG A 87 -8.14 4.62 -20.37
CA ARG A 87 -8.92 5.82 -19.96
C ARG A 87 -8.06 6.85 -19.24
N TRP A 88 -7.16 6.37 -18.35
CA TRP A 88 -6.20 7.24 -17.70
C TRP A 88 -5.22 7.88 -18.69
N SER A 89 -4.64 7.09 -19.60
CA SER A 89 -3.72 7.57 -20.64
C SER A 89 -4.33 8.69 -21.50
N GLU A 90 -5.63 8.59 -21.83
CA GLU A 90 -6.38 9.58 -22.59
C GLU A 90 -6.61 10.90 -21.79
N SER A 91 -6.65 10.82 -20.46
CA SER A 91 -7.05 11.93 -19.59
C SER A 91 -5.87 12.69 -18.95
N LYS A 92 -4.80 12.00 -18.59
CA LYS A 92 -3.69 12.54 -17.76
C LYS A 92 -2.99 13.77 -18.38
N GLY A 93 -2.83 13.79 -19.69
CA GLY A 93 -2.14 14.88 -20.40
C GLY A 93 -2.87 16.23 -20.40
N ASN A 94 -4.12 16.27 -19.94
CA ASN A 94 -4.95 17.47 -19.91
C ASN A 94 -4.95 18.18 -18.55
N MET A 95 -4.20 17.68 -17.56
CA MET A 95 -4.20 18.20 -16.19
C MET A 95 -3.02 19.12 -15.93
N THR A 96 -3.26 20.19 -15.15
CA THR A 96 -2.19 21.06 -14.65
C THR A 96 -1.67 20.54 -13.30
N VAL A 97 -0.50 21.05 -12.87
CA VAL A 97 0.08 20.71 -11.54
C VAL A 97 -0.90 21.10 -10.43
N GLU A 98 -1.55 22.26 -10.53
CA GLU A 98 -2.52 22.75 -9.53
C GLU A 98 -3.73 21.84 -9.41
N GLN A 99 -4.32 21.43 -10.54
CA GLN A 99 -5.44 20.48 -10.55
C GLN A 99 -5.04 19.13 -9.95
N MET A 100 -3.83 18.69 -10.24
CA MET A 100 -3.29 17.46 -9.68
C MET A 100 -3.08 17.57 -8.17
N LYS A 101 -2.55 18.70 -7.67
CA LYS A 101 -2.41 18.99 -6.23
C LYS A 101 -3.77 18.97 -5.51
N GLU A 102 -4.79 19.64 -6.05
CA GLU A 102 -6.15 19.64 -5.49
C GLU A 102 -6.73 18.25 -5.36
N ARG A 103 -6.49 17.40 -6.36
CA ARG A 103 -6.89 16.00 -6.36
C ARG A 103 -6.17 15.20 -5.26
N ILE A 104 -4.85 15.29 -5.20
CA ILE A 104 -4.02 14.62 -4.19
C ILE A 104 -4.46 15.04 -2.78
N TYR A 105 -4.68 16.34 -2.52
CA TYR A 105 -5.22 16.81 -1.25
C TYR A 105 -6.60 16.24 -0.92
N SER A 106 -7.48 16.12 -1.93
CA SER A 106 -8.81 15.56 -1.73
C SER A 106 -8.74 14.09 -1.32
N GLY A 107 -7.86 13.30 -1.95
CA GLY A 107 -7.58 11.92 -1.58
C GLY A 107 -7.01 11.81 -0.17
N ILE A 108 -5.95 12.55 0.15
CA ILE A 108 -5.33 12.59 1.48
C ILE A 108 -6.35 12.98 2.56
N LYS A 109 -7.17 14.01 2.30
CA LYS A 109 -8.22 14.42 3.25
C LYS A 109 -9.21 13.30 3.51
N LYS A 110 -9.58 12.55 2.48
CA LYS A 110 -10.50 11.43 2.60
C LYS A 110 -9.91 10.33 3.48
N GLU A 111 -8.66 9.93 3.22
CA GLU A 111 -7.90 8.97 4.02
C GLU A 111 -7.79 9.40 5.50
N MET A 112 -7.40 10.64 5.73
CA MET A 112 -7.25 11.20 7.09
C MET A 112 -8.57 11.20 7.87
N LEU A 113 -9.71 11.42 7.23
CA LEU A 113 -11.03 11.37 7.87
C LEU A 113 -11.35 9.96 8.42
N TYR A 114 -10.76 8.92 7.86
CA TYR A 114 -10.87 7.54 8.33
C TYR A 114 -9.69 7.09 9.20
N GLY A 115 -8.78 8.00 9.57
CA GLY A 115 -7.71 7.74 10.53
C GLY A 115 -6.41 7.20 9.92
N VAL A 116 -6.23 7.30 8.62
CA VAL A 116 -4.97 6.99 7.94
C VAL A 116 -3.94 8.07 8.25
N GLN A 117 -2.72 7.68 8.62
CA GLN A 117 -1.61 8.59 8.93
C GLN A 117 -0.32 8.30 8.14
N ALA A 118 -0.32 7.27 7.32
CA ALA A 118 0.77 6.99 6.39
C ALA A 118 0.21 6.41 5.11
N ILE A 119 0.66 6.94 3.97
CA ILE A 119 0.22 6.55 2.63
C ILE A 119 1.45 6.28 1.77
N ARG A 120 1.43 5.18 1.00
CA ARG A 120 2.29 5.00 -0.16
C ARG A 120 1.46 5.19 -1.42
N THR A 121 1.81 6.20 -2.23
CA THR A 121 1.11 6.48 -3.49
C THR A 121 1.99 6.16 -4.69
N HIS A 122 1.39 5.49 -5.67
CA HIS A 122 2.00 5.24 -6.97
C HIS A 122 1.63 6.40 -7.89
N ILE A 123 2.63 7.13 -8.36
CA ILE A 123 2.44 8.28 -9.25
C ILE A 123 2.93 7.91 -10.64
N ASP A 124 2.05 8.02 -11.62
CA ASP A 124 2.36 7.69 -13.00
C ASP A 124 3.44 8.61 -13.58
N VAL A 125 4.59 8.02 -13.94
CA VAL A 125 5.70 8.71 -14.59
C VAL A 125 5.75 8.46 -16.10
N THR A 126 4.79 7.74 -16.68
CA THR A 126 4.61 7.66 -18.13
C THR A 126 3.93 8.95 -18.69
N ASP A 127 4.39 10.07 -18.16
CA ASP A 127 4.12 11.45 -18.53
C ASP A 127 5.46 12.21 -18.57
N PRO A 128 6.03 12.51 -19.75
CA PRO A 128 7.31 13.21 -19.85
C PRO A 128 7.33 14.60 -19.21
N THR A 129 6.17 15.17 -18.90
CA THR A 129 6.07 16.46 -18.18
C THR A 129 6.21 16.29 -16.67
N PHE A 130 6.02 15.08 -16.14
CA PHE A 130 6.02 14.75 -14.71
C PHE A 130 5.00 15.57 -13.91
N THR A 131 3.87 15.93 -14.50
CA THR A 131 2.86 16.76 -13.86
C THR A 131 2.38 16.16 -12.53
N GLY A 132 2.01 14.88 -12.51
CA GLY A 132 1.60 14.16 -11.29
C GLY A 132 2.71 14.09 -10.25
N LEU A 133 3.94 13.74 -10.66
CA LEU A 133 5.06 13.61 -9.75
C LEU A 133 5.45 14.95 -9.12
N LYS A 134 5.50 16.04 -9.88
CA LYS A 134 5.76 17.39 -9.36
C LYS A 134 4.73 17.77 -8.29
N ALA A 135 3.45 17.58 -8.60
CA ALA A 135 2.36 17.83 -7.66
C ALA A 135 2.50 17.00 -6.37
N ALA A 136 2.77 15.70 -6.49
CA ALA A 136 2.90 14.83 -5.32
C ALA A 136 4.10 15.18 -4.44
N LEU A 137 5.24 15.55 -5.03
CA LEU A 137 6.43 15.99 -4.30
C LEU A 137 6.17 17.28 -3.50
N GLU A 138 5.52 18.27 -4.12
CA GLU A 138 5.13 19.50 -3.43
C GLU A 138 4.15 19.21 -2.30
N VAL A 139 3.08 18.45 -2.57
CA VAL A 139 2.09 18.09 -1.54
C VAL A 139 2.74 17.32 -0.39
N ARG A 140 3.65 16.39 -0.65
CA ARG A 140 4.39 15.66 0.40
C ARG A 140 5.07 16.61 1.37
N ASP A 141 5.74 17.63 0.84
CA ASP A 141 6.44 18.61 1.68
C ASP A 141 5.48 19.48 2.49
N GLU A 142 4.29 19.77 1.95
CA GLU A 142 3.26 20.59 2.60
C GLU A 142 2.51 19.82 3.70
N VAL A 143 2.30 18.51 3.55
CA VAL A 143 1.54 17.67 4.50
C VAL A 143 2.38 16.91 5.52
N LYS A 144 3.70 17.03 5.48
CA LYS A 144 4.65 16.24 6.31
C LYS A 144 4.40 16.30 7.82
N ASP A 145 3.75 17.38 8.31
CA ASP A 145 3.39 17.53 9.71
C ASP A 145 2.03 16.85 10.05
N LEU A 146 1.30 16.41 9.05
CA LEU A 146 -0.03 15.78 9.19
C LEU A 146 0.02 14.28 9.01
N LEU A 147 0.72 13.81 7.97
CA LEU A 147 0.87 12.39 7.65
C LEU A 147 2.19 12.12 6.93
N ASP A 148 2.58 10.85 6.88
CA ASP A 148 3.72 10.40 6.09
C ASP A 148 3.25 10.02 4.68
N LEU A 149 3.74 10.71 3.65
CA LEU A 149 3.46 10.39 2.25
C LEU A 149 4.72 9.86 1.57
N GLN A 150 4.69 8.61 1.12
CA GLN A 150 5.75 7.96 0.36
C GLN A 150 5.33 7.84 -1.10
N ILE A 151 6.25 8.14 -2.03
CA ILE A 151 5.95 8.24 -3.46
C ILE A 151 6.71 7.16 -4.23
N VAL A 152 5.99 6.39 -5.04
CA VAL A 152 6.52 5.42 -5.99
C VAL A 152 6.57 6.06 -7.38
N ALA A 153 7.73 6.05 -8.03
CA ALA A 153 7.84 6.38 -9.46
C ALA A 153 7.30 5.19 -10.26
N PHE A 154 6.05 5.26 -10.70
CA PHE A 154 5.29 4.16 -11.27
C PHE A 154 5.09 4.31 -12.78
N PRO A 155 5.56 3.36 -13.61
CA PRO A 155 5.35 3.40 -15.06
C PRO A 155 4.01 2.71 -15.42
N GLN A 156 2.88 3.42 -15.31
CA GLN A 156 1.54 2.88 -15.54
C GLN A 156 1.38 2.18 -16.90
N GLU A 157 2.03 2.68 -17.93
CA GLU A 157 2.00 2.11 -19.27
C GLU A 157 3.22 1.23 -19.59
N GLY A 158 3.92 0.72 -18.56
CA GLY A 158 5.09 -0.12 -18.68
C GLY A 158 6.42 0.64 -18.82
N MET A 159 7.52 -0.01 -18.47
CA MET A 159 8.87 0.56 -18.66
C MET A 159 9.33 0.49 -20.12
N TYR A 160 8.94 -0.57 -20.82
CA TYR A 160 9.39 -0.85 -22.20
C TYR A 160 8.24 -0.82 -23.20
N ALA A 161 6.97 -0.99 -22.75
CA ALA A 161 5.81 -0.74 -23.57
C ALA A 161 5.64 0.76 -23.86
N TYR A 162 5.95 1.62 -22.87
CA TYR A 162 6.00 3.06 -23.05
C TYR A 162 7.39 3.53 -23.53
N LYS A 163 7.41 4.49 -24.46
CA LYS A 163 8.66 5.03 -25.01
C LYS A 163 9.51 5.69 -23.92
N ASP A 164 10.75 5.21 -23.73
CA ASP A 164 11.69 5.70 -22.73
C ASP A 164 11.21 5.58 -21.26
N GLY A 165 10.23 4.70 -20.98
CA GLY A 165 9.62 4.54 -19.65
C GLY A 165 10.64 4.19 -18.56
N ASP A 166 11.65 3.38 -18.87
CA ASP A 166 12.75 3.07 -17.96
C ASP A 166 13.56 4.31 -17.53
N LYS A 167 13.76 5.26 -18.48
CA LYS A 167 14.43 6.53 -18.20
C LYS A 167 13.53 7.47 -17.39
N LEU A 168 12.21 7.46 -17.65
CA LEU A 168 11.26 8.26 -16.88
C LEU A 168 11.19 7.79 -15.43
N VAL A 169 11.18 6.48 -15.18
CA VAL A 169 11.28 5.95 -13.81
C VAL A 169 12.56 6.42 -13.13
N GLU A 170 13.70 6.29 -13.80
CA GLU A 170 14.99 6.73 -13.25
C GLU A 170 15.00 8.24 -12.96
N GLU A 171 14.41 9.06 -13.82
CA GLU A 171 14.32 10.51 -13.60
C GLU A 171 13.38 10.81 -12.42
N GLY A 172 12.25 10.12 -12.29
CA GLY A 172 11.36 10.24 -11.13
C GLY A 172 12.06 9.97 -9.80
N LEU A 173 12.98 8.99 -9.76
CA LEU A 173 13.80 8.73 -8.57
C LEU A 173 14.77 9.87 -8.27
N LYS A 174 15.38 10.46 -9.29
CA LYS A 174 16.28 11.63 -9.15
C LYS A 174 15.51 12.88 -8.69
N MET A 175 14.28 13.05 -9.12
CA MET A 175 13.40 14.12 -8.67
C MET A 175 13.00 13.97 -7.19
N GLY A 176 13.06 12.76 -6.61
CA GLY A 176 12.82 12.57 -5.19
C GLY A 176 11.78 11.51 -4.83
N ALA A 177 11.32 10.69 -5.77
CA ALA A 177 10.48 9.53 -5.44
C ALA A 177 11.23 8.55 -4.51
N ASP A 178 10.49 7.88 -3.64
CA ASP A 178 11.01 7.04 -2.57
C ASP A 178 11.18 5.59 -2.98
N CYS A 179 10.36 5.14 -3.93
CA CYS A 179 10.29 3.75 -4.38
C CYS A 179 10.39 3.65 -5.90
N VAL A 180 10.94 2.53 -6.37
CA VAL A 180 10.91 2.12 -7.77
C VAL A 180 9.64 1.30 -8.02
N GLY A 181 8.80 1.73 -8.94
CA GLY A 181 7.62 0.99 -9.42
C GLY A 181 7.90 0.19 -10.68
N ALA A 182 7.05 -0.79 -10.97
CA ALA A 182 6.98 -1.52 -12.23
C ALA A 182 5.60 -2.19 -12.40
N ILE A 183 5.27 -2.55 -13.63
CA ILE A 183 4.05 -3.31 -13.99
C ILE A 183 4.41 -4.36 -15.08
N PRO A 184 5.15 -5.43 -14.72
CA PRO A 184 5.77 -6.34 -15.69
C PRO A 184 4.76 -7.13 -16.53
N HIS A 185 3.56 -7.40 -16.01
CA HIS A 185 2.51 -8.13 -16.72
C HIS A 185 1.79 -7.28 -17.79
N PHE A 186 2.00 -5.96 -17.81
CA PHE A 186 1.50 -5.05 -18.84
C PHE A 186 2.47 -4.90 -20.02
N GLU A 187 3.72 -5.31 -19.88
CA GLU A 187 4.69 -5.22 -20.95
C GLU A 187 4.28 -6.04 -22.19
N LEU A 188 4.72 -5.62 -23.38
CA LEU A 188 4.30 -6.21 -24.64
C LEU A 188 4.68 -7.68 -24.82
N ALA A 189 5.67 -8.16 -24.09
CA ALA A 189 6.13 -9.54 -24.10
C ALA A 189 6.73 -9.90 -22.74
N ARG A 190 6.73 -11.21 -22.43
CA ARG A 190 7.30 -11.73 -21.18
C ARG A 190 8.75 -11.28 -20.95
N GLU A 191 9.55 -11.30 -22.00
CA GLU A 191 10.96 -10.90 -21.95
C GLU A 191 11.12 -9.44 -21.55
N PHE A 192 10.19 -8.57 -21.93
CA PHE A 192 10.18 -7.17 -21.52
C PHE A 192 9.74 -7.02 -20.07
N GLY A 193 8.79 -7.83 -19.59
CA GLY A 193 8.41 -7.90 -18.19
C GLY A 193 9.59 -8.37 -17.31
N GLU A 194 10.31 -9.41 -17.72
CA GLU A 194 11.53 -9.87 -17.05
C GLU A 194 12.61 -8.76 -17.02
N LYS A 195 12.80 -8.09 -18.15
CA LYS A 195 13.72 -6.95 -18.28
C LYS A 195 13.31 -5.78 -17.35
N SER A 196 12.02 -5.49 -17.21
CA SER A 196 11.53 -4.43 -16.29
C SER A 196 11.83 -4.78 -14.82
N ILE A 197 11.69 -6.04 -14.41
CA ILE A 197 12.08 -6.50 -13.06
C ILE A 197 13.59 -6.33 -12.84
N HIS A 198 14.44 -6.75 -13.79
CA HIS A 198 15.89 -6.52 -13.68
C HIS A 198 16.22 -5.04 -13.53
N LYS A 199 15.57 -4.17 -14.33
CA LYS A 199 15.78 -2.72 -14.24
C LYS A 199 15.32 -2.14 -12.91
N THR A 200 14.21 -2.62 -12.37
CA THR A 200 13.71 -2.23 -11.05
C THR A 200 14.73 -2.52 -9.95
N ILE A 201 15.30 -3.73 -9.93
CA ILE A 201 16.35 -4.11 -8.96
C ILE A 201 17.60 -3.25 -9.15
N GLU A 202 18.06 -3.07 -10.39
CA GLU A 202 19.21 -2.20 -10.72
C GLU A 202 19.04 -0.79 -10.15
N LEU A 203 17.88 -0.16 -10.41
CA LEU A 203 17.59 1.20 -9.96
C LEU A 203 17.49 1.29 -8.44
N ALA A 204 16.83 0.31 -7.80
CA ALA A 204 16.69 0.28 -6.35
C ALA A 204 18.05 0.16 -5.63
N VAL A 205 18.94 -0.69 -6.14
CA VAL A 205 20.31 -0.82 -5.62
C VAL A 205 21.11 0.47 -5.88
N LYS A 206 21.08 0.98 -7.13
CA LYS A 206 21.82 2.18 -7.55
C LYS A 206 21.48 3.43 -6.73
N TYR A 207 20.19 3.64 -6.45
CA TYR A 207 19.70 4.83 -5.75
C TYR A 207 19.34 4.58 -4.28
N ASN A 208 19.60 3.37 -3.77
CA ASN A 208 19.23 2.94 -2.41
C ASN A 208 17.75 3.19 -2.09
N LYS A 209 16.85 2.79 -3.00
CA LYS A 209 15.41 3.01 -2.91
C LYS A 209 14.68 1.73 -2.49
N LEU A 210 13.42 1.91 -2.05
CA LEU A 210 12.46 0.84 -1.89
C LEU A 210 11.95 0.36 -3.26
N ILE A 211 11.28 -0.78 -3.26
CA ILE A 211 10.62 -1.35 -4.45
C ILE A 211 9.16 -1.62 -4.12
N ASP A 212 8.26 -1.24 -5.03
CA ASP A 212 6.87 -1.66 -5.02
C ASP A 212 6.39 -1.93 -6.45
N VAL A 213 6.13 -3.20 -6.75
CA VAL A 213 5.78 -3.67 -8.08
C VAL A 213 4.32 -4.10 -8.11
N HIS A 214 3.53 -3.55 -9.07
CA HIS A 214 2.27 -4.18 -9.47
C HIS A 214 2.62 -5.51 -10.12
N CYS A 215 2.60 -6.56 -9.33
CA CYS A 215 3.20 -7.85 -9.68
C CYS A 215 2.12 -8.88 -9.99
N ASP A 216 2.07 -9.35 -11.23
CA ASP A 216 1.16 -10.43 -11.62
C ASP A 216 -0.32 -10.13 -11.28
N GLU A 217 -0.76 -8.89 -11.49
CA GLU A 217 -2.16 -8.46 -11.38
C GLU A 217 -2.92 -8.92 -12.62
N THR A 218 -3.17 -10.19 -12.67
CA THR A 218 -3.84 -10.87 -13.78
C THR A 218 -4.32 -12.25 -13.36
N ASP A 219 -5.33 -12.74 -14.07
CA ASP A 219 -5.86 -14.11 -13.91
C ASP A 219 -4.95 -15.19 -14.52
N ASP A 220 -3.98 -14.80 -15.34
CA ASP A 220 -3.09 -15.76 -16.00
C ASP A 220 -2.07 -16.36 -15.04
N THR A 221 -2.24 -17.65 -14.69
CA THR A 221 -1.32 -18.37 -13.81
C THR A 221 0.08 -18.60 -14.39
N GLN A 222 0.30 -18.27 -15.67
CA GLN A 222 1.62 -18.27 -16.29
C GLN A 222 2.36 -16.93 -16.08
N SER A 223 1.69 -15.87 -15.63
CA SER A 223 2.35 -14.68 -15.12
C SER A 223 3.07 -15.02 -13.82
N ARG A 224 4.39 -15.02 -13.82
CA ARG A 224 5.27 -15.45 -12.72
C ARG A 224 6.44 -14.49 -12.50
N PHE A 225 6.20 -13.21 -12.72
CA PHE A 225 7.20 -12.17 -12.45
C PHE A 225 7.54 -12.08 -10.96
N LEU A 226 6.59 -12.46 -10.08
CA LEU A 226 6.81 -12.61 -8.64
C LEU A 226 7.98 -13.55 -8.32
N GLU A 227 8.14 -14.64 -9.06
CA GLU A 227 9.25 -15.58 -8.87
C GLU A 227 10.58 -14.91 -9.14
N LEU A 228 10.69 -14.19 -10.26
CA LEU A 228 11.91 -13.47 -10.66
C LEU A 228 12.21 -12.32 -9.69
N LEU A 229 11.20 -11.49 -9.35
CA LEU A 229 11.34 -10.40 -8.39
C LEU A 229 11.89 -10.91 -7.06
N ASN A 230 11.29 -11.95 -6.52
CA ASN A 230 11.72 -12.55 -5.25
C ASN A 230 13.15 -13.13 -5.34
N ALA A 231 13.49 -13.80 -6.44
CA ALA A 231 14.82 -14.38 -6.61
C ALA A 231 15.91 -13.30 -6.65
N LEU A 232 15.71 -12.24 -7.42
CA LEU A 232 16.66 -11.13 -7.52
C LEU A 232 16.76 -10.36 -6.20
N ALA A 233 15.63 -10.06 -5.54
CA ALA A 233 15.61 -9.40 -4.24
C ALA A 233 16.36 -10.22 -3.16
N LEU A 234 16.22 -11.55 -3.20
CA LEU A 234 16.96 -12.46 -2.32
C LEU A 234 18.47 -12.43 -2.62
N MET A 235 18.84 -12.47 -3.89
CA MET A 235 20.28 -12.46 -4.31
C MET A 235 20.97 -11.15 -3.93
N GLU A 236 20.30 -10.03 -4.07
CA GLU A 236 20.80 -8.70 -3.71
C GLU A 236 20.66 -8.38 -2.21
N GLY A 237 19.99 -9.25 -1.42
CA GLY A 237 19.78 -9.04 0.02
C GLY A 237 18.85 -7.87 0.34
N ILE A 238 17.94 -7.51 -0.58
CA ILE A 238 17.01 -6.36 -0.44
C ILE A 238 15.55 -6.79 -0.29
N GLY A 239 15.29 -8.06 0.05
CA GLY A 239 13.92 -8.58 0.15
C GLY A 239 13.02 -7.78 1.09
N THR A 240 13.53 -7.38 2.26
CA THR A 240 12.76 -6.55 3.23
C THR A 240 12.41 -5.15 2.72
N ARG A 241 13.09 -4.68 1.66
CA ARG A 241 12.82 -3.40 0.98
C ARG A 241 12.01 -3.58 -0.31
N THR A 242 11.59 -4.81 -0.60
CA THR A 242 10.85 -5.17 -1.82
C THR A 242 9.43 -5.55 -1.46
N THR A 243 8.48 -4.97 -2.17
CA THR A 243 7.06 -5.24 -2.06
C THR A 243 6.52 -5.75 -3.39
N ALA A 244 5.73 -6.79 -3.35
CA ALA A 244 4.92 -7.28 -4.46
C ALA A 244 3.44 -6.99 -4.17
N SER A 245 2.87 -6.06 -4.92
CA SER A 245 1.46 -5.68 -4.82
C SER A 245 0.59 -6.55 -5.72
N HIS A 246 -0.67 -6.76 -5.35
CA HIS A 246 -1.71 -7.58 -5.99
C HIS A 246 -1.40 -9.07 -6.00
N THR A 247 -0.47 -9.53 -6.80
CA THR A 247 -0.08 -10.93 -7.00
C THR A 247 -1.28 -11.87 -7.23
N CYS A 248 -2.28 -11.42 -8.01
CA CYS A 248 -3.55 -12.13 -8.24
C CYS A 248 -3.35 -13.50 -8.89
N SER A 249 -2.41 -13.61 -9.83
CA SER A 249 -2.09 -14.88 -10.48
C SER A 249 -1.61 -15.94 -9.47
N PHE A 250 -0.91 -15.53 -8.40
CA PHE A 250 -0.47 -16.40 -7.32
C PHE A 250 -1.67 -17.01 -6.55
N GLY A 251 -2.77 -16.26 -6.43
CA GLY A 251 -4.03 -16.74 -5.85
C GLY A 251 -4.63 -17.94 -6.60
N SER A 252 -4.37 -18.04 -7.89
CA SER A 252 -4.85 -19.11 -8.77
C SER A 252 -3.77 -20.13 -9.16
N ALA A 253 -2.54 -19.96 -8.68
CA ALA A 253 -1.42 -20.82 -9.01
C ALA A 253 -1.55 -22.22 -8.40
N ASP A 254 -0.87 -23.19 -9.00
CA ASP A 254 -0.79 -24.58 -8.49
C ASP A 254 -0.24 -24.64 -7.07
N ASN A 255 -0.80 -25.54 -6.24
CA ASN A 255 -0.40 -25.68 -4.83
C ASN A 255 1.06 -26.10 -4.65
N SER A 256 1.63 -26.90 -5.55
CA SER A 256 3.04 -27.30 -5.47
C SER A 256 3.97 -26.12 -5.74
N TYR A 257 3.59 -25.27 -6.69
CA TYR A 257 4.29 -24.01 -6.95
C TYR A 257 4.20 -23.06 -5.76
N ALA A 258 2.99 -22.86 -5.23
CA ALA A 258 2.76 -21.99 -4.07
C ALA A 258 3.56 -22.46 -2.85
N PHE A 259 3.56 -23.76 -2.55
CA PHE A 259 4.34 -24.33 -1.45
C PHE A 259 5.86 -24.06 -1.57
N ARG A 260 6.41 -24.18 -2.78
CA ARG A 260 7.81 -23.84 -3.05
C ARG A 260 8.07 -22.35 -2.83
N MET A 261 7.20 -21.50 -3.36
CA MET A 261 7.37 -20.05 -3.29
C MET A 261 7.26 -19.51 -1.86
N MET A 262 6.34 -20.04 -1.02
CA MET A 262 6.23 -19.63 0.38
C MET A 262 7.56 -19.77 1.15
N LYS A 263 8.33 -20.85 0.87
CA LYS A 263 9.66 -21.04 1.47
C LYS A 263 10.67 -19.98 1.00
N LEU A 264 10.60 -19.62 -0.27
CA LEU A 264 11.49 -18.60 -0.84
C LEU A 264 11.14 -17.19 -0.35
N PHE A 265 9.84 -16.86 -0.26
CA PHE A 265 9.38 -15.59 0.29
C PHE A 265 9.81 -15.40 1.75
N LYS A 266 9.67 -16.45 2.56
CA LYS A 266 10.15 -16.43 3.96
C LYS A 266 11.66 -16.23 4.04
N LYS A 267 12.41 -16.76 3.10
CA LYS A 267 13.88 -16.62 3.05
C LYS A 267 14.32 -15.22 2.62
N SER A 268 13.62 -14.62 1.65
CA SER A 268 13.95 -13.27 1.16
C SER A 268 13.47 -12.16 2.09
N GLY A 269 12.35 -12.37 2.79
CA GLY A 269 11.68 -11.36 3.58
C GLY A 269 10.88 -10.37 2.73
N ILE A 270 10.50 -10.73 1.49
CA ILE A 270 9.66 -9.91 0.61
C ILE A 270 8.29 -9.65 1.24
N ASN A 271 7.76 -8.45 1.01
CA ASN A 271 6.46 -8.01 1.51
C ASN A 271 5.38 -8.13 0.44
N PHE A 272 4.12 -8.26 0.88
CA PHE A 272 2.96 -8.36 0.01
C PHE A 272 1.90 -7.32 0.36
N ILE A 273 1.25 -6.78 -0.68
CA ILE A 273 0.05 -5.95 -0.56
C ILE A 273 -1.06 -6.61 -1.38
N SER A 274 -2.24 -6.73 -0.79
CA SER A 274 -3.45 -7.15 -1.49
C SER A 274 -4.47 -6.03 -1.46
N CYS A 275 -5.09 -5.76 -2.61
CA CYS A 275 -6.11 -4.72 -2.80
C CYS A 275 -7.48 -5.40 -3.01
N PRO A 276 -8.16 -5.84 -1.93
CA PRO A 276 -9.25 -6.80 -2.04
C PRO A 276 -10.46 -6.27 -2.82
N THR A 277 -10.82 -5.00 -2.68
CA THR A 277 -11.97 -4.40 -3.37
C THR A 277 -11.71 -4.21 -4.85
N GLU A 278 -10.50 -3.77 -5.18
CA GLU A 278 -10.02 -3.60 -6.55
C GLU A 278 -9.97 -4.94 -7.27
N ASN A 279 -9.18 -5.86 -6.74
CA ASN A 279 -8.87 -7.12 -7.43
C ASN A 279 -10.11 -8.03 -7.56
N VAL A 280 -11.03 -8.07 -6.59
CA VAL A 280 -12.28 -8.84 -6.76
C VAL A 280 -13.18 -8.27 -7.86
N TYR A 281 -13.05 -6.98 -8.15
CA TYR A 281 -13.80 -6.32 -9.21
C TYR A 281 -13.14 -6.50 -10.58
N LEU A 282 -11.82 -6.36 -10.67
CA LEU A 282 -11.07 -6.46 -11.94
C LEU A 282 -10.89 -7.90 -12.41
N GLU A 283 -10.61 -8.83 -11.50
CA GLU A 283 -10.26 -10.21 -11.82
C GLU A 283 -11.48 -11.11 -12.04
N GLY A 284 -11.26 -12.29 -12.60
CA GLY A 284 -12.32 -13.26 -12.91
C GLY A 284 -13.25 -12.85 -14.04
N ARG A 285 -12.89 -11.86 -14.84
CA ARG A 285 -13.72 -11.35 -15.95
C ARG A 285 -13.94 -12.39 -17.04
N GLN A 286 -12.93 -13.21 -17.31
CA GLN A 286 -12.96 -14.28 -18.31
C GLN A 286 -13.45 -15.61 -17.74
N ASP A 287 -13.64 -15.72 -16.42
CA ASP A 287 -14.13 -16.94 -15.80
C ASP A 287 -15.61 -17.18 -16.10
N THR A 288 -15.95 -18.45 -16.30
CA THR A 288 -17.32 -18.96 -16.14
C THR A 288 -17.60 -19.20 -14.65
N TYR A 289 -18.66 -19.89 -14.28
CA TYR A 289 -18.90 -20.25 -12.88
C TYR A 289 -18.26 -21.61 -12.54
N PRO A 290 -17.65 -21.75 -11.34
CA PRO A 290 -17.47 -20.73 -10.30
C PRO A 290 -16.38 -19.71 -10.69
N LYS A 291 -16.61 -18.42 -10.36
CA LYS A 291 -15.59 -17.38 -10.52
C LYS A 291 -14.54 -17.44 -9.42
N ARG A 292 -13.28 -17.15 -9.76
CA ARG A 292 -12.21 -16.98 -8.76
C ARG A 292 -12.46 -15.75 -7.89
N ARG A 293 -11.81 -15.68 -6.73
CA ARG A 293 -11.92 -14.55 -5.82
C ARG A 293 -11.09 -13.33 -6.22
N GLY A 294 -10.14 -13.49 -7.13
CA GLY A 294 -9.34 -12.42 -7.70
C GLY A 294 -8.19 -11.90 -6.82
N ILE A 295 -8.04 -12.34 -5.58
CA ILE A 295 -6.96 -11.90 -4.69
C ILE A 295 -5.86 -12.94 -4.55
N THR A 296 -4.68 -12.51 -4.08
CA THR A 296 -3.55 -13.38 -3.72
C THR A 296 -3.87 -14.32 -2.54
N ARG A 297 -2.94 -15.20 -2.18
CA ARG A 297 -3.05 -16.18 -1.07
C ARG A 297 -2.79 -15.53 0.30
N VAL A 298 -3.57 -14.49 0.66
CA VAL A 298 -3.37 -13.70 1.88
C VAL A 298 -3.27 -14.55 3.13
N LYS A 299 -4.24 -15.48 3.33
CA LYS A 299 -4.23 -16.35 4.50
C LYS A 299 -2.98 -17.21 4.58
N GLU A 300 -2.57 -17.83 3.49
CA GLU A 300 -1.38 -18.67 3.48
C GLU A 300 -0.09 -17.86 3.70
N LEU A 301 0.01 -16.64 3.16
CA LEU A 301 1.12 -15.71 3.45
C LEU A 301 1.17 -15.39 4.95
N TYR A 302 0.03 -15.00 5.52
CA TYR A 302 -0.11 -14.66 6.94
C TYR A 302 0.26 -15.85 7.84
N ASP A 303 -0.29 -17.04 7.59
CA ASP A 303 -0.04 -18.25 8.38
C ASP A 303 1.44 -18.70 8.32
N ASN A 304 2.16 -18.36 7.25
CA ASN A 304 3.60 -18.60 7.11
C ASN A 304 4.47 -17.50 7.74
N GLY A 305 3.87 -16.46 8.34
CA GLY A 305 4.59 -15.33 8.93
C GLY A 305 5.30 -14.45 7.91
N ILE A 306 4.80 -14.41 6.68
CA ILE A 306 5.24 -13.49 5.62
C ILE A 306 4.44 -12.20 5.77
N ASN A 307 5.11 -11.05 5.70
CA ASN A 307 4.42 -9.78 5.83
C ASN A 307 3.46 -9.56 4.66
N VAL A 308 2.18 -9.46 4.97
CA VAL A 308 1.10 -9.14 4.05
C VAL A 308 0.18 -8.11 4.67
N CYS A 309 -0.33 -7.16 3.89
CA CYS A 309 -1.28 -6.15 4.32
C CYS A 309 -2.33 -5.89 3.24
N PHE A 310 -3.39 -5.19 3.63
CA PHE A 310 -4.42 -4.72 2.72
C PHE A 310 -4.24 -3.25 2.40
N ALA A 311 -4.69 -2.83 1.22
CA ALA A 311 -4.66 -1.47 0.74
C ALA A 311 -5.92 -1.10 -0.05
N GLN A 312 -6.17 0.21 -0.20
CA GLN A 312 -7.32 0.75 -0.91
C GLN A 312 -7.16 0.65 -2.42
N ASP A 313 -5.97 0.97 -2.96
CA ASP A 313 -5.63 1.08 -4.36
C ASP A 313 -6.33 2.25 -5.06
N SER A 314 -7.61 2.14 -5.27
CA SER A 314 -8.43 3.05 -6.08
C SER A 314 -9.49 3.78 -5.27
N MET A 315 -9.71 5.06 -5.60
CA MET A 315 -10.79 5.88 -5.07
C MET A 315 -11.54 6.59 -6.18
N SER A 316 -12.66 6.00 -6.64
CA SER A 316 -13.52 6.58 -7.67
C SER A 316 -12.76 6.99 -8.93
N ASP A 317 -12.03 6.07 -9.50
CA ASP A 317 -11.17 6.23 -10.66
C ASP A 317 -11.56 5.24 -11.79
N PRO A 318 -10.85 5.23 -12.93
CA PRO A 318 -11.21 4.38 -14.06
C PRO A 318 -11.16 2.87 -13.79
N TRP A 319 -10.50 2.41 -12.73
CA TRP A 319 -10.41 0.98 -12.39
C TRP A 319 -11.48 0.57 -11.38
N TYR A 320 -11.72 1.41 -10.36
CA TYR A 320 -12.72 1.09 -9.33
C TYR A 320 -13.53 2.32 -8.89
N PRO A 321 -14.84 2.36 -9.21
CA PRO A 321 -15.66 3.56 -9.02
C PRO A 321 -16.10 3.83 -7.58
N LEU A 322 -15.91 2.89 -6.63
CA LEU A 322 -16.51 2.93 -5.29
C LEU A 322 -15.55 3.22 -4.14
N GLY A 323 -14.23 3.25 -4.35
CA GLY A 323 -13.24 3.47 -3.30
C GLY A 323 -13.47 4.78 -2.54
N ASN A 324 -13.23 4.76 -1.21
CA ASN A 324 -13.57 5.88 -0.34
C ASN A 324 -12.53 6.18 0.75
N GLY A 325 -11.39 5.48 0.82
CA GLY A 325 -10.34 5.67 1.82
C GLY A 325 -10.62 5.05 3.19
N ASP A 326 -11.69 4.25 3.34
CA ASP A 326 -12.03 3.58 4.60
C ASP A 326 -11.29 2.24 4.73
N MET A 327 -10.17 2.23 5.44
CA MET A 327 -9.36 1.03 5.67
C MET A 327 -10.10 -0.05 6.47
N MET A 328 -11.14 0.29 7.24
CA MET A 328 -11.97 -0.74 7.90
C MET A 328 -12.89 -1.45 6.89
N MET A 329 -13.39 -0.73 5.87
CA MET A 329 -14.10 -1.36 4.77
C MET A 329 -13.17 -2.29 3.97
N ILE A 330 -11.95 -1.88 3.72
CA ILE A 330 -10.93 -2.70 3.05
C ILE A 330 -10.62 -3.96 3.88
N LEU A 331 -10.45 -3.82 5.19
CA LEU A 331 -10.25 -4.96 6.10
C LEU A 331 -11.43 -5.93 6.04
N ASP A 332 -12.67 -5.42 6.13
CA ASP A 332 -13.88 -6.25 6.10
C ASP A 332 -13.94 -7.09 4.81
N HIS A 333 -13.78 -6.48 3.65
CA HIS A 333 -13.74 -7.19 2.37
C HIS A 333 -12.59 -8.20 2.30
N GLY A 334 -11.41 -7.78 2.75
CA GLY A 334 -10.21 -8.61 2.71
C GLY A 334 -10.33 -9.90 3.52
N ILE A 335 -10.80 -9.82 4.76
CA ILE A 335 -10.95 -11.00 5.63
C ILE A 335 -12.05 -11.94 5.16
N HIS A 336 -13.12 -11.42 4.53
CA HIS A 336 -14.16 -12.24 3.91
C HIS A 336 -13.58 -13.01 2.70
N LEU A 337 -12.87 -12.33 1.81
CA LEU A 337 -12.27 -12.95 0.63
C LEU A 337 -11.15 -13.95 1.00
N ALA A 338 -10.34 -13.62 1.99
CA ALA A 338 -9.27 -14.49 2.48
C ALA A 338 -9.75 -15.58 3.46
N GLN A 339 -11.03 -15.55 3.90
CA GLN A 339 -11.60 -16.49 4.91
C GLN A 339 -10.84 -16.47 6.24
N MET A 340 -10.55 -15.26 6.76
CA MET A 340 -9.78 -15.03 7.99
C MET A 340 -10.67 -14.52 9.11
N MET A 341 -11.60 -15.34 9.61
CA MET A 341 -12.58 -14.96 10.63
C MET A 341 -12.68 -15.94 11.82
N SER A 342 -11.65 -16.77 12.04
CA SER A 342 -11.59 -17.54 13.29
C SER A 342 -11.40 -16.60 14.50
N PRO A 343 -11.74 -17.03 15.74
CA PRO A 343 -11.56 -16.20 16.93
C PRO A 343 -10.14 -15.67 17.13
N GLU A 344 -9.12 -16.43 16.75
CA GLU A 344 -7.72 -16.02 16.82
C GLU A 344 -7.39 -14.99 15.74
N GLU A 345 -7.83 -15.21 14.51
CA GLU A 345 -7.60 -14.30 13.39
C GLU A 345 -8.27 -12.94 13.63
N ILE A 346 -9.56 -12.92 14.02
CA ILE A 346 -10.31 -11.67 14.29
C ILE A 346 -9.59 -10.79 15.34
N THR A 347 -8.92 -11.38 16.29
CA THR A 347 -8.15 -10.63 17.28
C THR A 347 -6.93 -9.92 16.66
N ASN A 348 -6.41 -10.44 15.54
CA ASN A 348 -5.13 -10.02 14.97
C ASN A 348 -5.26 -9.32 13.59
N VAL A 349 -6.38 -9.46 12.87
CA VAL A 349 -6.51 -8.95 11.49
C VAL A 349 -6.35 -7.42 11.34
N LEU A 350 -6.53 -6.64 12.42
CA LEU A 350 -6.25 -5.20 12.39
C LEU A 350 -4.79 -4.88 12.00
N ASP A 351 -3.86 -5.80 12.23
CA ASP A 351 -2.47 -5.62 11.82
C ASP A 351 -2.32 -5.51 10.31
N LEU A 352 -3.25 -6.11 9.54
CA LEU A 352 -3.25 -6.07 8.07
C LEU A 352 -3.51 -4.67 7.48
N VAL A 353 -4.09 -3.75 8.26
CA VAL A 353 -4.34 -2.35 7.85
C VAL A 353 -3.63 -1.33 8.75
N THR A 354 -2.74 -1.79 9.62
CA THR A 354 -1.98 -0.93 10.54
C THR A 354 -0.50 -1.31 10.53
N THR A 355 -0.08 -2.18 11.43
CA THR A 355 1.32 -2.53 11.70
C THR A 355 2.03 -3.14 10.51
N ASN A 356 1.37 -4.02 9.75
CA ASN A 356 1.97 -4.70 8.60
C ASN A 356 2.28 -3.73 7.47
N GLY A 357 1.36 -2.79 7.18
CA GLY A 357 1.60 -1.73 6.21
C GLY A 357 2.75 -0.81 6.64
N ALA A 358 2.79 -0.43 7.93
CA ALA A 358 3.87 0.38 8.46
C ALA A 358 5.25 -0.31 8.36
N CYS A 359 5.31 -1.64 8.55
CA CYS A 359 6.57 -2.39 8.44
C CYS A 359 7.21 -2.27 7.06
N LEU A 360 6.41 -2.31 5.99
CA LEU A 360 6.95 -2.21 4.63
C LEU A 360 7.29 -0.77 4.20
N LEU A 361 6.61 0.24 4.78
CA LEU A 361 6.92 1.63 4.48
C LEU A 361 8.27 2.06 5.08
N TYR A 362 8.58 1.63 6.29
CA TYR A 362 9.71 2.16 7.04
C TYR A 362 10.97 1.29 7.04
N THR A 363 10.96 0.13 6.42
CA THR A 363 12.12 -0.79 6.30
C THR A 363 12.84 -1.11 7.60
N SER A 364 12.22 -0.85 8.74
CA SER A 364 12.74 -1.17 10.07
C SER A 364 11.88 -2.26 10.70
N PRO A 365 12.42 -3.07 11.58
CA PRO A 365 11.72 -4.22 12.15
C PRO A 365 10.44 -3.86 12.92
N SER A 366 10.22 -2.58 13.25
CA SER A 366 8.94 -2.12 13.82
C SER A 366 8.81 -0.60 13.77
N PRO A 367 7.64 -0.03 13.39
CA PRO A 367 7.34 1.37 13.63
C PRO A 367 7.45 1.78 15.11
N ARG A 368 7.29 0.84 16.04
CA ARG A 368 7.56 1.04 17.46
C ARG A 368 9.01 1.42 17.73
N ASP A 369 9.94 0.76 17.04
CA ASP A 369 11.38 0.97 17.27
C ASP A 369 11.86 2.31 16.69
N GLN A 370 11.15 2.87 15.72
CA GLN A 370 11.49 4.17 15.14
C GLN A 370 10.86 5.35 15.88
N ARG A 371 9.62 5.25 16.35
CA ARG A 371 8.89 6.33 17.02
C ARG A 371 8.80 6.22 18.54
N GLY A 372 8.95 5.03 19.09
CA GLY A 372 8.89 4.76 20.54
C GLY A 372 10.21 4.98 21.29
N SER A 373 11.29 5.22 20.57
CA SER A 373 12.62 5.48 21.16
C SER A 373 13.05 6.96 21.07
N ARG A 374 12.16 7.86 20.70
CA ARG A 374 12.41 9.31 20.72
C ARG A 374 11.59 10.01 21.78
#